data_d7093435deb6b04b232b10968012defb
#
_entry.id   d7093435deb6b04b232b10968012defb
#
_cell.length_a   1.000
_cell.length_b   1.000
_cell.length_c   1.000
_cell.angle_alpha   90.00
_cell.angle_beta   90.00
_cell.angle_gamma   90.00
#
_symmetry.space_group_name_H-M   'P 1'
#
loop_
_entity.id
_entity.type
_entity.pdbx_description
1 polymer ?
#
loop_
_entity_poly.entity_id
_entity_poly.type
_entity_poly.pdbx_seq_one_letter_code
_entity_poly.pdbx_strand_id
1 'polypeptide(L)'
;LGHPKALAWLKDKVSGMIGAIGVDIYRHDFNLYPLHYWRRGEAPDRQGINEIRYIMGLYDFFDALTADHSHLLIDSCASGGRRLDFEMQRRSLALWRSDLCWEPTAEQCMTYALSLWMPLHGVGSISLQPYDFRSGMGSTFSLALDYQNPSIWSGATRLLKEYQSVRHFF
;
A
#
# COMPACT_ATOMS: atom_id res chain seq x y z
N LEU A 1 -11.47 -8.20 -11.27
CA LEU A 1 -11.00 -9.47 -10.71
C LEU A 1 -12.16 -10.47 -10.42
N GLY A 2 -13.39 -9.98 -10.35
CA GLY A 2 -14.56 -10.85 -10.17
C GLY A 2 -14.92 -11.80 -11.33
N HIS A 3 -14.22 -11.68 -12.48
CA HIS A 3 -14.41 -12.56 -13.63
C HIS A 3 -13.30 -13.61 -13.70
N PRO A 4 -13.59 -14.93 -13.65
CA PRO A 4 -12.57 -15.97 -13.52
C PRO A 4 -11.49 -15.96 -14.61
N LYS A 5 -11.88 -15.75 -15.88
CA LYS A 5 -10.91 -15.69 -16.99
C LYS A 5 -9.99 -14.48 -16.90
N ALA A 6 -10.50 -13.32 -16.46
CA ALA A 6 -9.68 -12.12 -16.26
C ALA A 6 -8.72 -12.30 -15.08
N LEU A 7 -9.19 -12.93 -14.01
CA LEU A 7 -8.37 -13.25 -12.85
C LEU A 7 -7.23 -14.20 -13.21
N ALA A 8 -7.54 -15.30 -13.91
CA ALA A 8 -6.52 -16.26 -14.35
C ALA A 8 -5.47 -15.59 -15.25
N TRP A 9 -5.92 -14.82 -16.25
CA TRP A 9 -5.01 -14.09 -17.12
C TRP A 9 -4.09 -13.13 -16.34
N LEU A 10 -4.64 -12.39 -15.34
CA LEU A 10 -3.85 -11.45 -14.56
C LEU A 10 -2.81 -12.17 -13.67
N LYS A 11 -3.20 -13.30 -13.06
CA LYS A 11 -2.27 -14.14 -12.28
C LYS A 11 -1.08 -14.57 -13.13
N ASP A 12 -1.34 -15.20 -14.27
CA ASP A 12 -0.29 -15.68 -15.17
C ASP A 12 0.61 -14.53 -15.65
N LYS A 13 0.00 -13.42 -16.03
CA LYS A 13 0.73 -12.26 -16.56
C LYS A 13 1.64 -11.64 -15.52
N VAL A 14 1.11 -11.36 -14.32
CA VAL A 14 1.87 -10.68 -13.26
C VAL A 14 2.90 -11.60 -12.64
N SER A 15 2.55 -12.87 -12.35
CA SER A 15 3.51 -13.86 -11.84
C SER A 15 4.66 -14.07 -12.81
N GLY A 16 4.37 -14.19 -14.12
CA GLY A 16 5.41 -14.30 -15.15
C GLY A 16 6.34 -13.08 -15.22
N MET A 17 5.80 -11.86 -15.06
CA MET A 17 6.62 -10.63 -15.02
C MET A 17 7.50 -10.58 -13.77
N ILE A 18 6.95 -10.90 -12.59
CA ILE A 18 7.70 -10.95 -11.33
C ILE A 18 8.89 -11.89 -11.45
N GLY A 19 8.65 -13.12 -11.94
CA GLY A 19 9.71 -14.10 -12.11
C GLY A 19 10.76 -13.72 -13.16
N ALA A 20 10.34 -13.12 -14.29
CA ALA A 20 11.24 -12.73 -15.37
C ALA A 20 12.15 -11.53 -14.99
N ILE A 21 11.66 -10.61 -14.18
CA ILE A 21 12.37 -9.37 -13.79
C ILE A 21 13.13 -9.56 -12.48
N GLY A 22 12.69 -10.46 -11.60
CA GLY A 22 13.24 -10.64 -10.26
C GLY A 22 12.75 -9.55 -9.30
N VAL A 23 11.43 -9.35 -9.22
CA VAL A 23 10.81 -8.31 -8.40
C VAL A 23 10.68 -8.80 -6.95
N ASP A 24 11.17 -8.01 -5.98
CA ASP A 24 11.00 -8.26 -4.54
C ASP A 24 9.77 -7.57 -3.95
N ILE A 25 9.37 -6.42 -4.52
CA ILE A 25 8.20 -5.64 -4.07
C ILE A 25 7.28 -5.39 -5.25
N TYR A 26 6.05 -5.89 -5.15
CA TYR A 26 4.99 -5.63 -6.12
C TYR A 26 4.00 -4.62 -5.57
N ARG A 27 3.96 -3.42 -6.15
CA ARG A 27 2.95 -2.42 -5.78
C ARG A 27 1.70 -2.59 -6.62
N HIS A 28 0.58 -2.81 -5.94
CA HIS A 28 -0.75 -2.87 -6.52
C HIS A 28 -1.53 -1.60 -6.19
N ASP A 29 -1.54 -0.65 -7.10
CA ASP A 29 -2.27 0.60 -6.95
C ASP A 29 -3.55 0.61 -7.80
N PHE A 30 -4.68 0.99 -7.20
CA PHE A 30 -5.98 0.98 -7.86
C PHE A 30 -6.70 2.31 -7.70
N ASN A 31 -6.44 3.23 -8.64
CA ASN A 31 -6.90 4.62 -8.62
C ASN A 31 -8.19 4.83 -9.44
N LEU A 32 -9.19 3.97 -9.21
CA LEU A 32 -10.46 3.99 -9.90
C LEU A 32 -11.62 4.02 -8.90
N TYR A 33 -12.72 4.65 -9.27
CA TYR A 33 -14.00 4.59 -8.55
C TYR A 33 -14.89 3.50 -9.17
N PRO A 34 -14.87 2.26 -8.64
CA PRO A 34 -15.43 1.12 -9.35
C PRO A 34 -16.93 0.92 -9.13
N LEU A 35 -17.58 1.67 -8.23
CA LEU A 35 -18.95 1.38 -7.80
C LEU A 35 -19.95 1.26 -8.95
N HIS A 36 -19.92 2.16 -9.91
CA HIS A 36 -20.83 2.13 -11.04
C HIS A 36 -20.55 0.94 -12.01
N TYR A 37 -19.30 0.45 -12.07
CA TYR A 37 -18.97 -0.76 -12.82
C TYR A 37 -19.48 -2.02 -12.11
N TRP A 38 -19.36 -2.05 -10.78
CA TRP A 38 -19.87 -3.17 -9.99
C TRP A 38 -21.38 -3.25 -10.05
N ARG A 39 -22.07 -2.08 -9.97
CA ARG A 39 -23.55 -2.02 -10.04
C ARG A 39 -24.12 -2.32 -11.41
N ARG A 40 -23.34 -2.21 -12.46
CA ARG A 40 -23.80 -2.45 -13.82
C ARG A 40 -24.18 -3.93 -14.00
N GLY A 41 -25.44 -4.19 -14.36
CA GLY A 41 -25.96 -5.55 -14.61
C GLY A 41 -26.26 -6.35 -13.35
N GLU A 42 -26.24 -5.74 -12.17
CA GLU A 42 -26.76 -6.37 -10.96
C GLU A 42 -28.28 -6.25 -10.91
N ALA A 43 -28.96 -7.36 -10.52
CA ALA A 43 -30.38 -7.31 -10.20
C ALA A 43 -30.60 -6.47 -8.93
N PRO A 44 -31.77 -5.80 -8.77
CA PRO A 44 -32.05 -4.93 -7.63
C PRO A 44 -31.88 -5.60 -6.26
N ASP A 45 -32.19 -6.88 -6.16
CA ASP A 45 -32.09 -7.71 -4.95
C ASP A 45 -30.69 -8.35 -4.76
N ARG A 46 -29.75 -8.11 -5.70
CA ARG A 46 -28.40 -8.69 -5.70
C ARG A 46 -27.32 -7.64 -5.76
N GLN A 47 -27.60 -6.42 -5.37
CA GLN A 47 -26.62 -5.34 -5.37
C GLN A 47 -25.49 -5.63 -4.39
N GLY A 48 -24.24 -5.41 -4.85
CA GLY A 48 -23.01 -5.69 -4.12
C GLY A 48 -22.36 -7.04 -4.47
N ILE A 49 -23.04 -7.93 -5.20
CA ILE A 49 -22.49 -9.25 -5.55
C ILE A 49 -21.22 -9.15 -6.42
N ASN A 50 -21.16 -8.17 -7.33
CA ASN A 50 -19.99 -7.97 -8.18
C ASN A 50 -18.82 -7.38 -7.40
N GLU A 51 -19.10 -6.54 -6.41
CA GLU A 51 -18.08 -6.03 -5.48
C GLU A 51 -17.50 -7.20 -4.66
N ILE A 52 -18.35 -8.03 -4.06
CA ILE A 52 -17.89 -9.21 -3.29
C ILE A 52 -17.02 -10.12 -4.17
N ARG A 53 -17.45 -10.42 -5.39
CA ARG A 53 -16.67 -11.24 -6.33
C ARG A 53 -15.35 -10.61 -6.69
N TYR A 54 -15.31 -9.28 -6.85
CA TYR A 54 -14.08 -8.56 -7.12
C TYR A 54 -13.10 -8.64 -5.94
N ILE A 55 -13.57 -8.42 -4.72
CA ILE A 55 -12.75 -8.48 -3.50
C ILE A 55 -12.21 -9.90 -3.27
N MET A 56 -13.05 -10.92 -3.41
CA MET A 56 -12.62 -12.33 -3.32
C MET A 56 -11.57 -12.67 -4.38
N GLY A 57 -11.75 -12.17 -5.61
CA GLY A 57 -10.77 -12.33 -6.68
C GLY A 57 -9.45 -11.56 -6.42
N LEU A 58 -9.51 -10.43 -5.70
CA LEU A 58 -8.31 -9.71 -5.29
C LEU A 58 -7.51 -10.48 -4.24
N TYR A 59 -8.19 -11.07 -3.26
CA TYR A 59 -7.54 -11.91 -2.26
C TYR A 59 -6.88 -13.13 -2.91
N ASP A 60 -7.61 -13.82 -3.77
CA ASP A 60 -7.10 -14.97 -4.52
C ASP A 60 -5.92 -14.61 -5.45
N PHE A 61 -5.92 -13.41 -6.01
CA PHE A 61 -4.79 -12.90 -6.79
C PHE A 61 -3.54 -12.71 -5.92
N PHE A 62 -3.66 -12.08 -4.75
CA PHE A 62 -2.53 -11.87 -3.86
C PHE A 62 -2.01 -13.17 -3.24
N ASP A 63 -2.93 -14.06 -2.83
CA ASP A 63 -2.58 -15.38 -2.31
C ASP A 63 -1.82 -16.21 -3.36
N ALA A 64 -2.22 -16.16 -4.63
CA ALA A 64 -1.51 -16.83 -5.71
C ALA A 64 -0.10 -16.25 -5.94
N LEU A 65 0.05 -14.93 -5.98
CA LEU A 65 1.35 -14.29 -6.17
C LEU A 65 2.34 -14.64 -5.05
N THR A 66 1.88 -14.64 -3.80
CA THR A 66 2.75 -14.99 -2.65
C THR A 66 3.06 -16.48 -2.57
N ALA A 67 2.16 -17.33 -3.07
CA ALA A 67 2.42 -18.77 -3.20
C ALA A 67 3.47 -19.07 -4.28
N ASP A 68 3.38 -18.40 -5.43
CA ASP A 68 4.33 -18.57 -6.53
C ASP A 68 5.70 -17.94 -6.22
N HIS A 69 5.73 -16.84 -5.46
CA HIS A 69 6.91 -16.03 -5.13
C HIS A 69 7.00 -15.80 -3.63
N SER A 70 7.52 -16.75 -2.87
CA SER A 70 7.54 -16.76 -1.39
C SER A 70 8.31 -15.59 -0.75
N HIS A 71 9.17 -14.91 -1.51
CA HIS A 71 9.94 -13.74 -1.08
C HIS A 71 9.22 -12.42 -1.36
N LEU A 72 8.13 -12.47 -2.14
CA LEU A 72 7.45 -11.27 -2.63
C LEU A 72 6.74 -10.52 -1.50
N LEU A 73 7.02 -9.23 -1.40
CA LEU A 73 6.23 -8.32 -0.58
C LEU A 73 5.24 -7.58 -1.48
N ILE A 74 3.96 -7.59 -1.12
CA ILE A 74 2.93 -6.84 -1.83
C ILE A 74 2.67 -5.52 -1.11
N ASP A 75 2.86 -4.40 -1.81
CA ASP A 75 2.46 -3.07 -1.37
C ASP A 75 1.08 -2.74 -1.95
N SER A 76 0.06 -2.72 -1.09
CA SER A 76 -1.32 -2.47 -1.47
C SER A 76 -1.67 -0.99 -1.33
N CYS A 77 -2.02 -0.38 -2.45
CA CYS A 77 -2.51 1.00 -2.51
C CYS A 77 -3.82 1.08 -3.31
N ALA A 78 -4.68 1.99 -2.95
CA ALA A 78 -5.89 2.31 -3.70
C ALA A 78 -6.26 3.78 -3.47
N SER A 79 -5.54 4.70 -4.08
CA SER A 79 -5.57 6.13 -3.77
C SER A 79 -5.40 6.34 -2.25
N GLY A 80 -4.24 5.93 -1.73
CA GLY A 80 -3.98 5.86 -0.30
C GLY A 80 -4.64 4.65 0.37
N GLY A 81 -5.18 4.86 1.56
CA GLY A 81 -5.58 3.82 2.50
C GLY A 81 -6.97 3.19 2.34
N ARG A 82 -7.57 3.16 1.15
CA ARG A 82 -8.93 2.59 0.97
C ARG A 82 -9.04 1.09 1.23
N ARG A 83 -7.92 0.39 1.35
CA ARG A 83 -7.85 -1.06 1.58
C ARG A 83 -7.11 -1.41 2.86
N LEU A 84 -7.19 -0.55 3.86
CA LEU A 84 -6.61 -0.80 5.19
C LEU A 84 -7.61 -1.61 6.03
N ASP A 85 -7.59 -2.92 5.86
CA ASP A 85 -8.36 -3.88 6.64
C ASP A 85 -7.50 -5.11 6.97
N PHE A 86 -7.95 -5.94 7.91
CA PHE A 86 -7.17 -7.10 8.38
C PHE A 86 -6.96 -8.16 7.30
N GLU A 87 -7.91 -8.36 6.40
CA GLU A 87 -7.78 -9.35 5.34
C GLU A 87 -6.75 -8.91 4.28
N MET A 88 -6.68 -7.62 3.99
CA MET A 88 -5.63 -7.08 3.14
C MET A 88 -4.25 -7.13 3.84
N GLN A 89 -4.18 -6.81 5.13
CA GLN A 89 -2.95 -6.84 5.93
C GLN A 89 -2.35 -8.24 6.06
N ARG A 90 -3.14 -9.30 6.01
CA ARG A 90 -2.64 -10.69 5.98
C ARG A 90 -1.87 -11.01 4.70
N ARG A 91 -2.08 -10.26 3.62
CA ARG A 91 -1.57 -10.52 2.27
C ARG A 91 -0.60 -9.46 1.78
N SER A 92 -0.64 -8.27 2.36
CA SER A 92 0.06 -7.11 1.85
C SER A 92 0.37 -6.10 2.95
N LEU A 93 1.27 -5.19 2.66
CA LEU A 93 1.50 -3.98 3.44
C LEU A 93 0.96 -2.77 2.68
N ALA A 94 0.52 -1.74 3.39
CA ALA A 94 0.31 -0.43 2.81
C ALA A 94 1.55 0.42 3.12
N LEU A 95 2.54 0.40 2.23
CA LEU A 95 3.75 1.24 2.39
C LEU A 95 3.42 2.74 2.28
N TRP A 96 2.26 3.07 1.76
CA TRP A 96 1.73 4.41 1.62
C TRP A 96 0.25 4.42 2.00
N ARG A 97 -0.02 4.55 3.31
CA ARG A 97 -1.39 4.44 3.85
C ARG A 97 -2.30 5.59 3.47
N SER A 98 -1.74 6.72 3.04
CA SER A 98 -2.47 7.94 2.71
C SER A 98 -1.68 8.77 1.72
N ASP A 99 -2.40 9.53 0.88
CA ASP A 99 -1.79 10.53 0.00
C ASP A 99 -1.62 11.90 0.69
N LEU A 100 -1.80 11.97 2.02
CA LEU A 100 -1.65 13.21 2.82
C LEU A 100 -0.29 13.34 3.49
N CYS A 101 0.75 12.73 2.95
CA CYS A 101 2.11 12.75 3.51
C CYS A 101 2.77 14.13 3.58
N TRP A 102 2.17 15.15 2.95
CA TRP A 102 2.58 16.55 3.05
C TRP A 102 1.91 17.31 4.20
N GLU A 103 0.96 16.66 4.91
CA GLU A 103 0.21 17.26 6.01
C GLU A 103 0.63 16.63 7.35
N PRO A 104 1.61 17.22 8.06
CA PRO A 104 2.19 16.62 9.26
C PRO A 104 1.15 16.31 10.35
N THR A 105 0.15 17.17 10.54
CA THR A 105 -0.92 16.96 11.52
C THR A 105 -1.80 15.78 11.15
N ALA A 106 -2.14 15.64 9.85
CA ALA A 106 -2.93 14.49 9.38
C ALA A 106 -2.16 13.18 9.56
N GLU A 107 -0.85 13.17 9.27
CA GLU A 107 0.00 12.01 9.50
C GLU A 107 0.05 11.60 10.97
N GLN A 108 0.19 12.54 11.89
CA GLN A 108 0.16 12.27 13.33
C GLN A 108 -1.18 11.69 13.78
N CYS A 109 -2.30 12.26 13.34
CA CYS A 109 -3.64 11.77 13.66
C CYS A 109 -3.85 10.34 13.14
N MET A 110 -3.45 10.06 11.91
CA MET A 110 -3.56 8.72 11.32
C MET A 110 -2.64 7.71 12.04
N THR A 111 -1.40 8.09 12.37
CA THR A 111 -0.49 7.23 13.13
C THR A 111 -1.09 6.88 14.47
N TYR A 112 -1.56 7.86 15.23
CA TYR A 112 -2.18 7.63 16.54
C TYR A 112 -3.37 6.67 16.43
N ALA A 113 -4.30 6.93 15.51
CA ALA A 113 -5.52 6.13 15.38
C ALA A 113 -5.24 4.71 14.88
N LEU A 114 -4.43 4.55 13.84
CA LEU A 114 -4.16 3.25 13.23
C LEU A 114 -3.30 2.35 14.12
N SER A 115 -2.31 2.91 14.81
CA SER A 115 -1.42 2.12 15.69
C SER A 115 -2.14 1.48 16.88
N LEU A 116 -3.39 1.87 17.18
CA LEU A 116 -4.19 1.22 18.21
C LEU A 116 -4.68 -0.18 17.80
N TRP A 117 -4.73 -0.49 16.52
CA TRP A 117 -5.31 -1.74 16.05
C TRP A 117 -4.60 -2.35 14.82
N MET A 118 -3.77 -1.59 14.13
CA MET A 118 -3.05 -2.03 12.92
C MET A 118 -1.53 -1.97 13.17
N PRO A 119 -0.85 -3.11 13.27
CA PRO A 119 0.56 -3.15 13.68
C PRO A 119 1.51 -2.60 12.61
N LEU A 120 1.16 -2.78 11.33
CA LEU A 120 2.00 -2.36 10.21
C LEU A 120 1.21 -1.49 9.25
N HIS A 121 1.62 -0.25 9.13
CA HIS A 121 1.09 0.67 8.14
C HIS A 121 2.17 1.67 7.71
N GLY A 122 2.17 2.01 6.44
CA GLY A 122 3.15 2.92 5.85
C GLY A 122 2.81 4.37 6.11
N VAL A 123 3.84 5.11 6.41
CA VAL A 123 3.83 6.56 6.50
C VAL A 123 4.93 7.13 5.62
N GLY A 124 4.92 8.43 5.39
CA GLY A 124 5.93 9.06 4.57
C GLY A 124 6.12 10.53 4.84
N SER A 125 7.15 11.09 4.22
CA SER A 125 7.39 12.52 4.20
C SER A 125 7.90 12.97 2.83
N ILE A 126 7.50 14.17 2.44
CA ILE A 126 8.04 14.88 1.27
C ILE A 126 8.98 16.01 1.69
N SER A 127 9.25 16.14 2.98
CA SER A 127 9.99 17.26 3.58
C SER A 127 11.15 16.78 4.43
N LEU A 128 12.23 17.56 4.46
CA LEU A 128 13.37 17.41 5.37
C LEU A 128 13.29 18.39 6.56
N GLN A 129 12.20 19.10 6.73
CA GLN A 129 11.96 19.85 7.96
C GLN A 129 11.77 18.86 9.11
N PRO A 130 12.48 18.99 10.24
CA PRO A 130 12.46 17.99 11.31
C PRO A 130 11.06 17.66 11.84
N TYR A 131 10.19 18.66 11.95
CA TYR A 131 8.80 18.44 12.40
C TYR A 131 8.01 17.57 11.42
N ASP A 132 8.04 17.90 10.13
CA ASP A 132 7.33 17.17 9.09
C ASP A 132 7.84 15.74 8.99
N PHE A 133 9.16 15.57 8.96
CA PHE A 133 9.80 14.27 8.87
C PHE A 133 9.42 13.37 10.05
N ARG A 134 9.50 13.90 11.28
CA ARG A 134 9.13 13.14 12.49
C ARG A 134 7.66 12.80 12.55
N SER A 135 6.79 13.67 12.04
CA SER A 135 5.35 13.42 11.94
C SER A 135 5.02 12.24 11.02
N GLY A 136 5.88 11.98 10.03
CA GLY A 136 5.77 10.84 9.13
C GLY A 136 6.47 9.56 9.62
N MET A 137 7.04 9.51 10.82
CA MET A 137 7.68 8.28 11.34
C MET A 137 6.63 7.27 11.78
N GLY A 138 6.88 5.99 11.47
CA GLY A 138 5.99 4.88 11.82
C GLY A 138 6.66 3.53 11.57
N SER A 139 5.88 2.46 11.59
CA SER A 139 6.36 1.08 11.41
C SER A 139 7.03 0.85 10.05
N THR A 140 6.56 1.51 9.01
CA THR A 140 7.28 1.67 7.73
C THR A 140 7.40 3.15 7.38
N PHE A 141 8.43 3.51 6.63
CA PHE A 141 8.71 4.91 6.33
C PHE A 141 9.16 5.10 4.88
N SER A 142 8.47 5.94 4.14
CA SER A 142 8.76 6.27 2.76
C SER A 142 9.16 7.74 2.61
N LEU A 143 10.15 8.02 1.76
CA LEU A 143 10.55 9.39 1.41
C LEU A 143 10.26 9.65 -0.07
N ALA A 144 9.51 10.72 -0.35
CA ALA A 144 9.27 11.22 -1.70
C ALA A 144 10.03 12.55 -1.89
N LEU A 145 11.34 12.46 -1.99
CA LEU A 145 12.24 13.60 -2.17
C LEU A 145 12.81 13.63 -3.59
N ASP A 146 13.25 14.80 -4.03
CA ASP A 146 14.02 14.92 -5.27
C ASP A 146 15.43 14.33 -5.09
N TYR A 147 15.56 13.03 -5.34
CA TYR A 147 16.81 12.28 -5.20
C TYR A 147 17.90 12.72 -6.18
N GLN A 148 17.55 13.46 -7.23
CA GLN A 148 18.51 14.00 -8.21
C GLN A 148 19.22 15.25 -7.69
N ASN A 149 18.71 15.87 -6.63
CA ASN A 149 19.31 17.04 -6.00
C ASN A 149 20.32 16.64 -4.91
N PRO A 150 21.64 16.74 -5.15
CA PRO A 150 22.64 16.32 -4.16
C PRO A 150 22.60 17.12 -2.85
N SER A 151 22.09 18.35 -2.87
CA SER A 151 22.07 19.22 -1.68
C SER A 151 21.19 18.70 -0.56
N ILE A 152 20.22 17.82 -0.87
CA ILE A 152 19.29 17.27 0.12
C ILE A 152 19.89 16.07 0.89
N TRP A 153 20.91 15.40 0.36
CA TRP A 153 21.38 14.12 0.89
C TRP A 153 21.97 14.21 2.30
N SER A 154 22.64 15.30 2.64
CA SER A 154 23.19 15.50 4.00
C SER A 154 22.06 15.58 5.04
N GLY A 155 21.00 16.35 4.74
CA GLY A 155 19.82 16.47 5.57
C GLY A 155 19.05 15.16 5.67
N ALA A 156 18.81 14.51 4.54
CA ALA A 156 18.12 13.21 4.47
C ALA A 156 18.87 12.14 5.28
N THR A 157 20.19 12.02 5.10
CA THR A 157 21.01 11.05 5.83
C THR A 157 20.94 11.27 7.34
N ARG A 158 20.98 12.51 7.81
CA ARG A 158 20.87 12.83 9.24
C ARG A 158 19.52 12.37 9.81
N LEU A 159 18.42 12.71 9.15
CA LEU A 159 17.08 12.37 9.60
C LEU A 159 16.79 10.87 9.49
N LEU A 160 17.30 10.20 8.46
CA LEU A 160 17.20 8.75 8.33
C LEU A 160 17.96 8.01 9.44
N LYS A 161 19.15 8.50 9.86
CA LYS A 161 19.86 7.95 11.02
C LYS A 161 19.05 8.13 12.32
N GLU A 162 18.38 9.28 12.48
CA GLU A 162 17.47 9.50 13.59
C GLU A 162 16.32 8.48 13.57
N TYR A 163 15.63 8.31 12.43
CA TYR A 163 14.60 7.30 12.28
C TYR A 163 15.11 5.88 12.60
N GLN A 164 16.27 5.50 12.06
CA GLN A 164 16.87 4.19 12.31
C GLN A 164 17.14 3.94 13.79
N SER A 165 17.46 4.98 14.57
CA SER A 165 17.72 4.84 16.01
C SER A 165 16.46 4.60 16.83
N VAL A 166 15.27 4.96 16.32
CA VAL A 166 13.98 4.85 17.04
C VAL A 166 13.00 3.87 16.39
N ARG A 167 13.25 3.40 15.17
CA ARG A 167 12.29 2.56 14.41
C ARG A 167 11.85 1.27 15.11
N HIS A 168 12.64 0.79 16.05
CA HIS A 168 12.33 -0.42 16.81
C HIS A 168 11.24 -0.22 17.87
N PHE A 169 10.77 1.01 18.05
CA PHE A 169 9.64 1.34 18.93
C PHE A 169 8.29 1.41 18.19
N PHE A 170 8.27 1.29 16.85
CA PHE A 170 7.05 1.36 16.03
C PHE A 170 6.49 0.00 15.68
#